data_a54d917fe5328f522edb26e26c5dfa18
#
_entry.id   a54d917fe5328f522edb26e26c5dfa18
#
_cell.length_a   1.000
_cell.length_b   1.000
_cell.length_c   1.000
_cell.angle_alpha   90.00
_cell.angle_beta   90.00
_cell.angle_gamma   90.00
#
_symmetry.space_group_name_H-M   'P 1'
#
loop_
_entity.id
_entity.type
_entity.pdbx_description
1 polymer ?
#
loop_
_entity_poly.entity_id
_entity_poly.type
_entity_poly.pdbx_seq_one_letter_code
_entity_poly.pdbx_strand_id
1 'polypeptide(L)'
;MGIKKPFEISLEVNDSCNYSCEFCFGKNSVDKRIDLSREQAKKVIEKIAAEGIERIRFTGGEPLLWPHLQEIISFAKQQGLFTSLNTNGSLFSKESAKELAPVLDDVLVSFHALNDKSEQQLCGQKGLFDKKISAIKDLANQGVFVRASTILSGQNISALEEFNKTLE
;
A
#
# COMPACT_ATOMS: atom_id res chain seq x y z
N MET A 1 -12.03 32.71 -3.88
CA MET A 1 -11.02 31.65 -3.60
C MET A 1 -11.38 30.44 -4.46
N GLY A 2 -10.57 30.12 -5.48
CA GLY A 2 -10.81 28.93 -6.30
C GLY A 2 -10.37 27.67 -5.57
N ILE A 3 -11.14 26.60 -5.67
CA ILE A 3 -10.75 25.26 -5.20
C ILE A 3 -9.56 24.82 -6.06
N LYS A 4 -8.42 24.54 -5.44
CA LYS A 4 -7.26 24.00 -6.17
C LYS A 4 -7.56 22.56 -6.59
N LYS A 5 -7.06 22.14 -7.74
CA LYS A 5 -7.11 20.74 -8.16
C LYS A 5 -6.43 19.85 -7.10
N PRO A 6 -6.92 18.62 -6.87
CA PRO A 6 -6.24 17.69 -5.99
C PRO A 6 -4.85 17.37 -6.55
N PHE A 7 -3.86 17.31 -5.66
CA PHE A 7 -2.49 16.97 -6.01
C PHE A 7 -2.30 15.46 -6.19
N GLU A 8 -3.05 14.67 -5.43
CA GLU A 8 -2.98 13.21 -5.40
C GLU A 8 -4.37 12.60 -5.36
N ILE A 9 -4.54 11.47 -6.01
CA ILE A 9 -5.75 10.62 -5.91
C ILE A 9 -5.37 9.25 -5.38
N SER A 10 -6.16 8.74 -4.43
CA SER A 10 -6.10 7.34 -4.01
C SER A 10 -7.09 6.52 -4.83
N LEU A 11 -6.59 5.46 -5.48
CA LEU A 11 -7.37 4.51 -6.25
C LEU A 11 -7.44 3.19 -5.49
N GLU A 12 -8.63 2.86 -4.98
CA GLU A 12 -8.90 1.55 -4.41
C GLU A 12 -9.13 0.54 -5.55
N VAL A 13 -8.20 -0.41 -5.69
CA VAL A 13 -8.23 -1.38 -6.79
C VAL A 13 -9.03 -2.63 -6.46
N ASN A 14 -9.10 -2.98 -5.18
CA ASN A 14 -9.86 -4.12 -4.64
C ASN A 14 -10.28 -3.84 -3.20
N ASP A 15 -11.21 -4.63 -2.69
CA ASP A 15 -11.61 -4.63 -1.27
C ASP A 15 -11.14 -5.89 -0.52
N SER A 16 -10.55 -6.86 -1.22
CA SER A 16 -10.01 -8.08 -0.63
C SER A 16 -8.73 -7.80 0.12
N CYS A 17 -8.60 -8.34 1.34
CA CYS A 17 -7.39 -8.23 2.15
C CYS A 17 -7.10 -9.58 2.83
N ASN A 18 -5.82 -9.93 2.92
CA ASN A 18 -5.36 -11.10 3.68
C ASN A 18 -5.20 -10.82 5.18
N TYR A 19 -5.42 -9.56 5.62
CA TYR A 19 -5.44 -9.15 7.02
C TYR A 19 -6.86 -8.88 7.49
N SER A 20 -7.05 -8.88 8.83
CA SER A 20 -8.32 -8.52 9.49
C SER A 20 -8.10 -7.53 10.63
N CYS A 21 -7.40 -6.43 10.34
CA CYS A 21 -7.00 -5.43 11.33
C CYS A 21 -8.20 -4.90 12.13
N GLU A 22 -8.03 -4.76 13.44
CA GLU A 22 -9.10 -4.27 14.32
C GLU A 22 -9.53 -2.83 13.98
N PHE A 23 -8.57 -2.01 13.57
CA PHE A 23 -8.76 -0.59 13.23
C PHE A 23 -9.13 -0.36 11.75
N CYS A 24 -9.33 -1.41 10.95
CA CYS A 24 -9.60 -1.27 9.53
C CYS A 24 -10.99 -0.67 9.29
N PHE A 25 -11.05 0.49 8.62
CA PHE A 25 -12.31 1.14 8.27
C PHE A 25 -13.12 0.32 7.25
N GLY A 26 -12.46 -0.45 6.37
CA GLY A 26 -13.11 -1.30 5.38
C GLY A 26 -13.76 -2.56 5.97
N LYS A 27 -13.50 -2.89 7.23
CA LYS A 27 -14.04 -4.10 7.88
C LYS A 27 -15.57 -4.10 8.02
N ASN A 28 -16.19 -2.92 8.04
CA ASN A 28 -17.63 -2.72 8.18
C ASN A 28 -18.31 -2.37 6.85
N SER A 29 -17.60 -2.45 5.74
CA SER A 29 -18.20 -2.27 4.42
C SER A 29 -19.20 -3.40 4.19
N VAL A 30 -20.49 -3.06 4.07
CA VAL A 30 -21.60 -4.00 3.87
C VAL A 30 -21.78 -4.32 2.37
N ASP A 31 -21.08 -3.60 1.51
CA ASP A 31 -21.22 -3.71 0.08
C ASP A 31 -20.41 -4.88 -0.49
N LYS A 32 -20.93 -5.41 -1.59
CA LYS A 32 -20.31 -6.54 -2.30
C LYS A 32 -18.88 -6.16 -2.70
N ARG A 33 -17.96 -7.09 -2.49
CA ARG A 33 -16.59 -7.00 -2.96
C ARG A 33 -16.55 -6.65 -4.44
N ILE A 34 -15.94 -5.52 -4.76
CA ILE A 34 -15.81 -5.01 -6.12
C ILE A 34 -14.32 -4.81 -6.39
N ASP A 35 -13.75 -5.69 -7.18
CA ASP A 35 -12.44 -5.45 -7.75
C ASP A 35 -12.61 -4.63 -9.04
N LEU A 36 -11.76 -3.63 -9.25
CA LEU A 36 -11.74 -2.93 -10.52
C LEU A 36 -11.34 -3.88 -11.65
N SER A 37 -12.00 -3.79 -12.79
CA SER A 37 -11.46 -4.41 -13.99
C SER A 37 -10.24 -3.61 -14.49
N ARG A 38 -9.38 -4.28 -15.21
CA ARG A 38 -8.22 -3.66 -15.87
C ARG A 38 -8.60 -2.45 -16.71
N GLU A 39 -9.69 -2.58 -17.48
CA GLU A 39 -10.19 -1.53 -18.38
C GLU A 39 -10.73 -0.33 -17.61
N GLN A 40 -11.43 -0.57 -16.49
CA GLN A 40 -11.90 0.50 -15.61
C GLN A 40 -10.72 1.27 -15.00
N ALA A 41 -9.72 0.56 -14.48
CA ALA A 41 -8.52 1.18 -13.90
C ALA A 41 -7.78 2.05 -14.93
N LYS A 42 -7.58 1.56 -16.16
CA LYS A 42 -6.94 2.35 -17.24
C LYS A 42 -7.72 3.62 -17.56
N LYS A 43 -9.05 3.54 -17.73
CA LYS A 43 -9.90 4.71 -18.00
C LYS A 43 -9.82 5.76 -16.88
N VAL A 44 -9.77 5.32 -15.62
CA VAL A 44 -9.62 6.22 -14.47
C VAL A 44 -8.25 6.91 -14.51
N ILE A 45 -7.17 6.17 -14.78
CA ILE A 45 -5.81 6.71 -14.86
C ILE A 45 -5.69 7.73 -16.00
N GLU A 46 -6.21 7.43 -17.19
CA GLU A 46 -6.24 8.36 -18.32
C GLU A 46 -6.94 9.68 -17.96
N LYS A 47 -8.09 9.58 -17.28
CA LYS A 47 -8.82 10.76 -16.82
C LYS A 47 -8.03 11.57 -15.78
N ILE A 48 -7.40 10.90 -14.80
CA ILE A 48 -6.55 11.53 -13.79
C ILE A 48 -5.42 12.32 -14.46
N ALA A 49 -4.71 11.69 -15.41
CA ALA A 49 -3.63 12.33 -16.15
C ALA A 49 -4.12 13.51 -17.00
N ALA A 50 -5.24 13.36 -17.71
CA ALA A 50 -5.85 14.42 -18.54
C ALA A 50 -6.28 15.64 -17.72
N GLU A 51 -6.69 15.43 -16.46
CA GLU A 51 -7.04 16.53 -15.54
C GLU A 51 -5.79 17.21 -14.94
N GLY A 52 -4.58 16.76 -15.27
CA GLY A 52 -3.32 17.33 -14.77
C GLY A 52 -3.08 17.05 -13.28
N ILE A 53 -3.58 15.94 -12.78
CA ILE A 53 -3.25 15.43 -11.45
C ILE A 53 -1.90 14.74 -11.57
N GLU A 54 -1.02 14.95 -10.59
CA GLU A 54 0.39 14.56 -10.70
C GLU A 54 0.69 13.20 -10.07
N ARG A 55 -0.14 12.75 -9.09
CA ARG A 55 0.14 11.57 -8.29
C ARG A 55 -1.07 10.66 -8.19
N ILE A 56 -0.79 9.35 -8.25
CA ILE A 56 -1.78 8.30 -7.96
C ILE A 56 -1.24 7.36 -6.90
N ARG A 57 -2.08 7.08 -5.92
CA ARG A 57 -1.80 6.09 -4.87
C ARG A 57 -2.71 4.90 -5.04
N PHE A 58 -2.12 3.74 -5.28
CA PHE A 58 -2.83 2.48 -5.32
C PHE A 58 -3.05 1.95 -3.91
N THR A 59 -4.29 1.63 -3.59
CA THR A 59 -4.72 1.14 -2.28
C THR A 59 -5.90 0.19 -2.46
N GLY A 60 -6.55 -0.19 -1.38
CA GLY A 60 -7.73 -1.06 -1.38
C GLY A 60 -7.80 -1.85 -0.08
N GLY A 61 -8.19 -3.11 -0.14
CA GLY A 61 -7.94 -4.06 0.92
C GLY A 61 -6.43 -4.32 1.02
N GLU A 62 -5.94 -5.28 0.23
CA GLU A 62 -4.50 -5.45 -0.04
C GLU A 62 -4.29 -5.46 -1.56
N PRO A 63 -3.68 -4.41 -2.13
CA PRO A 63 -3.52 -4.28 -3.58
C PRO A 63 -2.71 -5.41 -4.21
N LEU A 64 -1.76 -6.01 -3.49
CA LEU A 64 -0.96 -7.14 -3.99
C LEU A 64 -1.79 -8.42 -4.26
N LEU A 65 -3.03 -8.47 -3.78
CA LEU A 65 -3.98 -9.54 -4.15
C LEU A 65 -4.64 -9.30 -5.51
N TRP A 66 -4.58 -8.06 -6.03
CA TRP A 66 -5.20 -7.74 -7.30
C TRP A 66 -4.30 -8.13 -8.48
N PRO A 67 -4.74 -9.02 -9.39
CA PRO A 67 -3.85 -9.63 -10.39
C PRO A 67 -3.34 -8.67 -11.46
N HIS A 68 -3.95 -7.50 -11.58
CA HIS A 68 -3.58 -6.49 -12.59
C HIS A 68 -2.66 -5.38 -12.04
N LEU A 69 -2.23 -5.47 -10.77
CA LEU A 69 -1.55 -4.37 -10.08
C LEU A 69 -0.32 -3.87 -10.84
N GLN A 70 0.60 -4.77 -11.19
CA GLN A 70 1.86 -4.42 -11.86
C GLN A 70 1.63 -3.75 -13.22
N GLU A 71 0.73 -4.33 -14.05
CA GLU A 71 0.38 -3.76 -15.35
C GLU A 71 -0.18 -2.35 -15.21
N ILE A 72 -1.05 -2.16 -14.23
CA ILE A 72 -1.76 -0.90 -14.07
C ILE A 72 -0.88 0.18 -13.43
N ILE A 73 0.02 -0.16 -12.51
CA ILE A 73 1.04 0.79 -12.02
C ILE A 73 1.97 1.20 -13.17
N SER A 74 2.43 0.22 -13.99
CA SER A 74 3.25 0.51 -15.17
C SER A 74 2.54 1.45 -16.15
N PHE A 75 1.25 1.23 -16.39
CA PHE A 75 0.43 2.10 -17.22
C PHE A 75 0.33 3.52 -16.64
N ALA A 76 0.09 3.66 -15.35
CA ALA A 76 0.06 4.97 -14.68
C ALA A 76 1.40 5.72 -14.83
N LYS A 77 2.51 4.99 -14.66
CA LYS A 77 3.86 5.54 -14.86
C LYS A 77 4.08 6.04 -16.28
N GLN A 78 3.60 5.30 -17.28
CA GLN A 78 3.66 5.69 -18.71
C GLN A 78 2.82 6.95 -19.00
N GLN A 79 1.74 7.19 -18.24
CA GLN A 79 0.97 8.44 -18.31
C GLN A 79 1.65 9.62 -17.61
N GLY A 80 2.85 9.45 -17.08
CA GLY A 80 3.64 10.49 -16.41
C GLY A 80 3.25 10.73 -14.94
N LEU A 81 2.45 9.86 -14.35
CA LEU A 81 2.04 10.01 -12.95
C LEU A 81 3.14 9.53 -12.00
N PHE A 82 3.29 10.23 -10.88
CA PHE A 82 4.02 9.71 -9.72
C PHE A 82 3.20 8.58 -9.10
N THR A 83 3.78 7.40 -9.00
CA THR A 83 3.10 6.17 -8.59
C THR A 83 3.46 5.77 -7.18
N SER A 84 2.45 5.65 -6.33
CA SER A 84 2.56 5.28 -4.92
C SER A 84 1.73 4.03 -4.62
N LEU A 85 2.22 3.16 -3.76
CA LEU A 85 1.51 1.95 -3.32
C LEU A 85 1.37 1.93 -1.80
N ASN A 86 0.14 1.73 -1.30
CA ASN A 86 -0.12 1.40 0.10
C ASN A 86 -0.36 -0.09 0.22
N THR A 87 0.38 -0.76 1.11
CA THR A 87 0.30 -2.22 1.29
C THR A 87 0.57 -2.62 2.73
N ASN A 88 0.08 -3.77 3.15
CA ASN A 88 0.51 -4.38 4.40
C ASN A 88 1.90 -5.05 4.30
N GLY A 89 2.45 -5.19 3.10
CA GLY A 89 3.80 -5.67 2.84
C GLY A 89 3.99 -7.19 2.94
N SER A 90 3.02 -7.94 3.42
CA SER A 90 3.18 -9.36 3.73
C SER A 90 3.24 -10.29 2.51
N LEU A 91 2.80 -9.80 1.36
CA LEU A 91 2.74 -10.56 0.10
C LEU A 91 3.91 -10.25 -0.84
N PHE A 92 4.80 -9.33 -0.49
CA PHE A 92 6.02 -9.13 -1.27
C PHE A 92 6.92 -10.37 -1.18
N SER A 93 7.43 -10.75 -2.33
CA SER A 93 8.61 -11.59 -2.47
C SER A 93 9.76 -10.74 -3.02
N LYS A 94 10.97 -11.27 -2.98
CA LYS A 94 12.14 -10.61 -3.57
C LYS A 94 11.95 -10.38 -5.08
N GLU A 95 11.29 -11.31 -5.75
CA GLU A 95 10.96 -11.23 -7.16
C GLU A 95 9.95 -10.12 -7.44
N SER A 96 8.82 -10.10 -6.73
CA SER A 96 7.80 -9.06 -6.92
C SER A 96 8.30 -7.67 -6.53
N ALA A 97 9.17 -7.55 -5.53
CA ALA A 97 9.82 -6.28 -5.20
C ALA A 97 10.69 -5.79 -6.37
N LYS A 98 11.49 -6.68 -6.99
CA LYS A 98 12.31 -6.37 -8.16
C LYS A 98 11.47 -5.98 -9.38
N GLU A 99 10.34 -6.63 -9.59
CA GLU A 99 9.44 -6.36 -10.71
C GLU A 99 8.68 -5.03 -10.57
N LEU A 100 8.26 -4.69 -9.35
CA LEU A 100 7.50 -3.47 -9.08
C LEU A 100 8.40 -2.24 -8.88
N ALA A 101 9.64 -2.40 -8.42
CA ALA A 101 10.54 -1.28 -8.14
C ALA A 101 10.69 -0.30 -9.31
N PRO A 102 10.85 -0.72 -10.59
CA PRO A 102 11.03 0.23 -11.69
C PRO A 102 9.82 1.12 -11.98
N VAL A 103 8.65 0.75 -11.49
CA VAL A 103 7.38 1.43 -11.76
C VAL A 103 6.77 2.10 -10.53
N LEU A 104 7.41 1.99 -9.36
CA LEU A 104 7.00 2.62 -8.11
C LEU A 104 7.95 3.75 -7.73
N ASP A 105 7.41 4.93 -7.46
CA ASP A 105 8.18 6.05 -6.91
C ASP A 105 8.24 5.98 -5.39
N ASP A 106 7.15 5.58 -4.73
CA ASP A 106 7.15 5.32 -3.30
C ASP A 106 6.23 4.14 -2.92
N VAL A 107 6.53 3.56 -1.77
CA VAL A 107 5.69 2.54 -1.13
C VAL A 107 5.48 2.91 0.33
N LEU A 108 4.23 2.90 0.77
CA LEU A 108 3.88 3.02 2.17
C LEU A 108 3.50 1.64 2.70
N VAL A 109 4.36 1.11 3.57
CA VAL A 109 4.13 -0.18 4.23
C VAL A 109 3.46 0.05 5.60
N SER A 110 2.33 -0.62 5.81
CA SER A 110 1.64 -0.62 7.10
C SER A 110 2.46 -1.39 8.14
N PHE A 111 3.01 -0.69 9.12
CA PHE A 111 3.92 -1.23 10.13
C PHE A 111 3.44 -0.87 11.54
N HIS A 112 2.51 -1.68 12.08
CA HIS A 112 1.78 -1.36 13.32
C HIS A 112 2.28 -2.11 14.55
N ALA A 113 3.17 -3.08 14.37
CA ALA A 113 3.65 -3.99 15.39
C ALA A 113 5.17 -4.16 15.34
N LEU A 114 5.77 -4.60 16.44
CA LEU A 114 7.22 -4.83 16.57
C LEU A 114 7.61 -6.32 16.58
N ASN A 115 6.62 -7.20 16.55
CA ASN A 115 6.82 -8.64 16.52
C ASN A 115 5.53 -9.37 16.11
N ASP A 116 5.65 -10.66 15.82
CA ASP A 116 4.52 -11.50 15.40
C ASP A 116 3.35 -11.52 16.39
N LYS A 117 3.62 -11.45 17.69
CA LYS A 117 2.55 -11.48 18.70
C LYS A 117 1.70 -10.23 18.65
N SER A 118 2.32 -9.06 18.60
CA SER A 118 1.60 -7.78 18.46
C SER A 118 0.98 -7.63 17.08
N GLU A 119 1.63 -8.13 16.02
CA GLU A 119 1.05 -8.18 14.67
C GLU A 119 -0.24 -9.02 14.64
N GLN A 120 -0.21 -10.20 15.26
CA GLN A 120 -1.40 -11.05 15.37
C GLN A 120 -2.55 -10.37 16.14
N GLN A 121 -2.24 -9.67 17.22
CA GLN A 121 -3.24 -8.94 18.01
C GLN A 121 -3.89 -7.80 17.22
N LEU A 122 -3.09 -6.98 16.53
CA LEU A 122 -3.56 -5.79 15.83
C LEU A 122 -4.16 -6.08 14.45
N CYS A 123 -3.57 -7.03 13.74
CA CYS A 123 -3.84 -7.26 12.32
C CYS A 123 -4.46 -8.63 12.02
N GLY A 124 -4.63 -9.48 13.05
CA GLY A 124 -5.30 -10.78 12.93
C GLY A 124 -4.49 -11.85 12.19
N GLN A 125 -3.20 -11.61 11.89
CA GLN A 125 -2.34 -12.52 11.15
C GLN A 125 -1.06 -12.84 11.94
N LYS A 126 -0.56 -14.07 11.78
CA LYS A 126 0.63 -14.59 12.46
C LYS A 126 1.69 -15.01 11.43
N GLY A 127 2.98 -14.88 11.80
CA GLY A 127 4.10 -15.36 11.00
C GLY A 127 4.41 -14.50 9.78
N LEU A 128 3.96 -13.25 9.76
CA LEU A 128 4.13 -12.33 8.63
C LEU A 128 5.02 -11.12 8.96
N PHE A 129 5.40 -10.93 10.22
CA PHE A 129 6.22 -9.80 10.65
C PHE A 129 7.58 -9.77 9.92
N ASP A 130 8.32 -10.89 9.92
CA ASP A 130 9.64 -10.97 9.26
C ASP A 130 9.53 -10.79 7.73
N LYS A 131 8.44 -11.27 7.13
CA LYS A 131 8.17 -11.04 5.70
C LYS A 131 8.00 -9.56 5.38
N LYS A 132 7.32 -8.82 6.24
CA LYS A 132 7.14 -7.38 6.12
C LYS A 132 8.48 -6.63 6.24
N ILE A 133 9.33 -7.00 7.20
CA ILE A 133 10.69 -6.45 7.33
C ILE A 133 11.51 -6.75 6.07
N SER A 134 11.47 -7.99 5.58
CA SER A 134 12.15 -8.35 4.32
C SER A 134 11.65 -7.51 3.15
N ALA A 135 10.34 -7.33 3.02
CA ALA A 135 9.75 -6.52 1.95
C ALA A 135 10.24 -5.06 1.97
N ILE A 136 10.29 -4.45 3.16
CA ILE A 136 10.82 -3.08 3.34
C ILE A 136 12.27 -3.01 2.86
N LYS A 137 13.13 -3.96 3.30
CA LYS A 137 14.54 -4.03 2.92
C LYS A 137 14.73 -4.29 1.42
N ASP A 138 13.99 -5.24 0.87
CA ASP A 138 14.08 -5.60 -0.55
C ASP A 138 13.67 -4.43 -1.46
N LEU A 139 12.60 -3.71 -1.15
CA LEU A 139 12.17 -2.51 -1.87
C LEU A 139 13.20 -1.38 -1.76
N ALA A 140 13.71 -1.11 -0.55
CA ALA A 140 14.73 -0.09 -0.34
C ALA A 140 16.02 -0.41 -1.10
N ASN A 141 16.46 -1.67 -1.11
CA ASN A 141 17.62 -2.14 -1.87
C ASN A 141 17.44 -2.01 -3.40
N GLN A 142 16.21 -1.94 -3.89
CA GLN A 142 15.89 -1.65 -5.29
C GLN A 142 15.79 -0.13 -5.57
N GLY A 143 16.04 0.72 -4.57
CA GLY A 143 16.00 2.18 -4.72
C GLY A 143 14.61 2.80 -4.61
N VAL A 144 13.59 2.05 -4.21
CA VAL A 144 12.24 2.58 -3.96
C VAL A 144 12.25 3.37 -2.66
N PHE A 145 11.61 4.53 -2.64
CA PHE A 145 11.40 5.27 -1.40
C PHE A 145 10.34 4.58 -0.55
N VAL A 146 10.75 3.94 0.55
CA VAL A 146 9.86 3.19 1.44
C VAL A 146 9.53 4.00 2.67
N ARG A 147 8.24 4.14 2.96
CA ARG A 147 7.71 4.74 4.18
C ARG A 147 7.03 3.67 5.03
N ALA A 148 7.41 3.57 6.29
CA ALA A 148 6.66 2.81 7.26
C ALA A 148 5.58 3.69 7.89
N SER A 149 4.36 3.19 7.96
CA SER A 149 3.22 3.90 8.56
C SER A 149 2.68 3.11 9.73
N THR A 150 2.54 3.76 10.88
CA THR A 150 1.95 3.14 12.06
C THR A 150 0.71 3.91 12.53
N ILE A 151 -0.33 3.18 12.92
CA ILE A 151 -1.48 3.74 13.65
C ILE A 151 -1.18 3.59 15.13
N LEU A 152 -1.04 4.73 15.81
CA LEU A 152 -0.81 4.73 17.26
C LEU A 152 -2.13 4.51 18.00
N SER A 153 -2.11 3.58 18.92
CA SER A 153 -3.22 3.25 19.82
C SER A 153 -2.70 3.01 21.23
N GLY A 154 -3.58 2.82 22.20
CA GLY A 154 -3.18 2.43 23.55
C GLY A 154 -2.40 1.12 23.62
N GLN A 155 -2.46 0.29 22.58
CA GLN A 155 -1.76 -1.00 22.52
C GLN A 155 -0.29 -0.89 22.08
N ASN A 156 0.10 0.17 21.36
CA ASN A 156 1.43 0.28 20.77
C ASN A 156 2.13 1.64 21.00
N ILE A 157 1.48 2.61 21.62
CA ILE A 157 2.06 3.94 21.82
C ILE A 157 3.35 3.92 22.67
N SER A 158 3.45 3.01 23.63
CA SER A 158 4.66 2.84 24.46
C SER A 158 5.88 2.29 23.70
N ALA A 159 5.64 1.72 22.51
CA ALA A 159 6.67 1.14 21.66
C ALA A 159 7.22 2.10 20.58
N LEU A 160 6.80 3.37 20.60
CA LEU A 160 7.12 4.33 19.53
C LEU A 160 8.63 4.50 19.30
N GLU A 161 9.44 4.55 20.36
CA GLU A 161 10.90 4.65 20.24
C GLU A 161 11.52 3.39 19.60
N GLU A 162 10.94 2.22 19.87
CA GLU A 162 11.42 0.95 19.35
C GLU A 162 11.09 0.79 17.85
N PHE A 163 9.99 1.39 17.37
CA PHE A 163 9.66 1.40 15.94
C PHE A 163 10.78 2.00 15.10
N ASN A 164 11.36 3.11 15.53
CA ASN A 164 12.46 3.76 14.81
C ASN A 164 13.70 2.86 14.75
N LYS A 165 14.08 2.24 15.86
CA LYS A 165 15.24 1.34 15.92
C LYS A 165 15.09 0.08 15.07
N THR A 166 13.86 -0.40 14.88
CA THR A 166 13.61 -1.63 14.11
C THR A 166 13.79 -1.40 12.60
N LEU A 167 13.68 -0.16 12.13
CA LEU A 167 13.74 0.21 10.72
C LEU A 167 15.11 0.79 10.30
N GLU A 168 16.02 1.01 11.25
CA GLU A 168 17.44 1.35 11.00
C GLU A 168 18.23 0.09 10.60
#